data_d07810d60a00a399b6b86af5f2bc6f60
#
_entry.id   d07810d60a00a399b6b86af5f2bc6f60
#
_cell.length_a   1.000
_cell.length_b   1.000
_cell.length_c   1.000
_cell.angle_alpha   90.00
_cell.angle_beta   90.00
_cell.angle_gamma   90.00
#
_symmetry.space_group_name_H-M   'P 1'
#
loop_
_entity.id
_entity.type
_entity.pdbx_description
1 polymer ?
#
loop_
_entity_poly.entity_id
_entity_poly.type
_entity_poly.pdbx_seq_one_letter_code
_entity_poly.pdbx_strand_id
1 'polypeptide(L)'
;MAEGQLEAVMRDEMKPNYFTHREDSDHLKQICMAMALSLGPAVFINQSVALRDRPDYCDVLRGVTCPTLILCGRHDVLCPVERHEAMNGMVPHARLLIIEEAGHLPTIETPEQVTSALQQLLTTAAHKGM
;
A
#
# COMPACT_ATOMS: atom_id res chain seq x y z
N MET A 1 -20.93 -0.75 -14.24
CA MET A 1 -20.46 0.61 -13.95
C MET A 1 -20.02 1.26 -15.25
N ALA A 2 -20.51 2.46 -15.57
CA ALA A 2 -20.05 3.23 -16.74
C ALA A 2 -18.74 3.97 -16.40
N GLU A 3 -17.98 4.41 -17.43
CA GLU A 3 -16.70 5.14 -17.20
C GLU A 3 -16.89 6.38 -16.34
N GLY A 4 -17.93 7.19 -16.58
CA GLY A 4 -18.20 8.38 -15.76
C GLY A 4 -18.51 8.07 -14.29
N GLN A 5 -19.07 6.89 -13.99
CA GLN A 5 -19.27 6.46 -12.60
C GLN A 5 -17.94 6.06 -11.94
N LEU A 6 -17.02 5.41 -12.68
CA LEU A 6 -15.70 5.08 -12.18
C LEU A 6 -14.92 6.35 -11.83
N GLU A 7 -14.93 7.35 -12.72
CA GLU A 7 -14.28 8.62 -12.46
C GLU A 7 -14.81 9.30 -11.19
N ALA A 8 -16.13 9.33 -10.99
CA ALA A 8 -16.75 9.90 -9.81
C ALA A 8 -16.34 9.17 -8.53
N VAL A 9 -16.39 7.83 -8.52
CA VAL A 9 -15.96 7.01 -7.37
C VAL A 9 -14.47 7.25 -7.06
N MET A 10 -13.62 7.26 -8.08
CA MET A 10 -12.19 7.51 -7.88
C MET A 10 -11.92 8.91 -7.32
N ARG A 11 -12.63 9.93 -7.81
CA ARG A 11 -12.44 11.31 -7.38
C ARG A 11 -12.97 11.57 -5.97
N ASP A 12 -14.16 11.06 -5.66
CA ASP A 12 -14.93 11.51 -4.50
C ASP A 12 -14.80 10.55 -3.31
N GLU A 13 -14.56 9.25 -3.56
CA GLU A 13 -14.52 8.22 -2.52
C GLU A 13 -13.11 7.66 -2.28
N MET A 14 -12.34 7.39 -3.34
CA MET A 14 -11.07 6.67 -3.21
C MET A 14 -9.88 7.61 -2.99
N LYS A 15 -9.65 8.56 -3.89
CA LYS A 15 -8.46 9.42 -3.86
C LYS A 15 -8.31 10.34 -2.66
N PRO A 16 -9.37 10.85 -2.03
CA PRO A 16 -9.21 11.62 -0.79
C PRO A 16 -8.50 10.87 0.33
N ASN A 17 -8.56 9.54 0.29
CA ASN A 17 -7.99 8.65 1.31
C ASN A 17 -6.60 8.09 0.97
N TYR A 18 -6.05 8.39 -0.22
CA TYR A 18 -4.80 7.80 -0.67
C TYR A 18 -3.56 8.55 -0.18
N PHE A 19 -3.65 9.86 -0.06
CA PHE A 19 -2.48 10.73 0.12
C PHE A 19 -2.60 11.62 1.34
N THR A 20 -1.46 12.01 1.88
CA THR A 20 -1.36 13.11 2.83
C THR A 20 -1.68 14.45 2.12
N HIS A 21 -1.99 15.48 2.90
CA HIS A 21 -2.13 16.84 2.38
C HIS A 21 -0.75 17.44 2.10
N ARG A 22 -0.28 17.25 0.86
CA ARG A 22 1.00 17.74 0.34
C ARG A 22 0.77 18.64 -0.86
N GLU A 23 1.73 19.48 -1.17
CA GLU A 23 1.67 20.38 -2.36
C GLU A 23 1.56 19.61 -3.69
N ASP A 24 2.18 18.43 -3.77
CA ASP A 24 2.18 17.55 -4.95
C ASP A 24 1.01 16.55 -4.99
N SER A 25 0.13 16.54 -3.99
CA SER A 25 -0.94 15.55 -3.89
C SER A 25 -1.91 15.56 -5.08
N ASP A 26 -2.13 16.71 -5.70
CA ASP A 26 -3.00 16.80 -6.88
C ASP A 26 -2.40 16.11 -8.10
N HIS A 27 -1.09 16.20 -8.30
CA HIS A 27 -0.40 15.47 -9.35
C HIS A 27 -0.48 13.94 -9.11
N LEU A 28 -0.25 13.48 -7.88
CA LEU A 28 -0.36 12.07 -7.52
C LEU A 28 -1.79 11.54 -7.70
N LYS A 29 -2.80 12.33 -7.36
CA LYS A 29 -4.22 12.00 -7.62
C LYS A 29 -4.52 11.87 -9.11
N GLN A 30 -3.91 12.70 -9.95
CA GLN A 30 -4.05 12.60 -11.41
C GLN A 30 -3.43 11.31 -11.95
N ILE A 31 -2.26 10.91 -11.46
CA ILE A 31 -1.63 9.62 -11.82
C ILE A 31 -2.57 8.46 -11.47
N CYS A 32 -3.11 8.42 -10.26
CA CYS A 32 -4.05 7.37 -9.85
C CYS A 32 -5.34 7.37 -10.66
N MET A 33 -5.85 8.55 -11.03
CA MET A 33 -7.00 8.65 -11.92
C MET A 33 -6.70 8.07 -13.30
N ALA A 34 -5.59 8.46 -13.91
CA ALA A 34 -5.19 7.96 -15.21
C ALA A 34 -5.02 6.43 -15.21
N MET A 35 -4.42 5.86 -14.16
CA MET A 35 -4.29 4.41 -13.99
C MET A 35 -5.65 3.73 -13.89
N ALA A 36 -6.56 4.24 -13.08
CA ALA A 36 -7.90 3.66 -12.90
C ALA A 36 -8.72 3.69 -14.20
N LEU A 37 -8.71 4.82 -14.92
CA LEU A 37 -9.45 4.97 -16.16
C LEU A 37 -8.86 4.10 -17.29
N SER A 38 -7.54 3.93 -17.33
CA SER A 38 -6.88 3.06 -18.33
C SER A 38 -7.24 1.58 -18.16
N LEU A 39 -7.49 1.14 -16.93
CA LEU A 39 -7.92 -0.24 -16.63
C LEU A 39 -9.41 -0.43 -16.82
N GLY A 40 -10.19 0.62 -16.63
CA GLY A 40 -11.62 0.65 -16.85
C GLY A 40 -12.47 0.03 -15.72
N PRO A 41 -13.81 0.20 -15.82
CA PRO A 41 -14.73 -0.14 -14.73
C PRO A 41 -14.84 -1.65 -14.45
N ALA A 42 -14.63 -2.49 -15.44
CA ALA A 42 -14.69 -3.94 -15.24
C ALA A 42 -13.54 -4.44 -14.32
N VAL A 43 -12.32 -3.93 -14.54
CA VAL A 43 -11.18 -4.27 -13.71
C VAL A 43 -11.37 -3.74 -12.29
N PHE A 44 -11.87 -2.52 -12.13
CA PHE A 44 -12.16 -1.94 -10.81
C PHE A 44 -13.17 -2.80 -10.02
N ILE A 45 -14.26 -3.25 -10.66
CA ILE A 45 -15.25 -4.13 -10.03
C ILE A 45 -14.61 -5.46 -9.62
N ASN A 46 -13.84 -6.09 -10.50
CA ASN A 46 -13.20 -7.37 -10.22
C ASN A 46 -12.21 -7.27 -9.06
N GLN A 47 -11.41 -6.21 -9.00
CA GLN A 47 -10.50 -5.95 -7.89
C GLN A 47 -11.26 -5.71 -6.57
N SER A 48 -12.36 -4.96 -6.61
CA SER A 48 -13.21 -4.70 -5.44
C SER A 48 -13.83 -5.99 -4.90
N VAL A 49 -14.31 -6.87 -5.79
CA VAL A 49 -14.83 -8.20 -5.42
C VAL A 49 -13.73 -9.06 -4.79
N ALA A 50 -12.55 -9.10 -5.40
CA ALA A 50 -11.41 -9.85 -4.87
C ALA A 50 -10.97 -9.36 -3.47
N LEU A 51 -11.00 -8.05 -3.23
CA LEU A 51 -10.72 -7.49 -1.91
C LEU A 51 -11.78 -7.86 -0.87
N ARG A 52 -13.07 -7.79 -1.26
CA ARG A 52 -14.19 -8.13 -0.39
C ARG A 52 -14.15 -9.59 0.04
N ASP A 53 -13.87 -10.48 -0.91
CA ASP A 53 -13.95 -11.93 -0.72
C ASP A 53 -12.61 -12.55 -0.30
N ARG A 54 -11.60 -11.72 -0.01
CA ARG A 54 -10.28 -12.16 0.41
C ARG A 54 -10.35 -12.90 1.76
N PRO A 55 -9.82 -14.13 1.84
CA PRO A 55 -9.76 -14.86 3.11
C PRO A 55 -8.77 -14.21 4.10
N ASP A 56 -8.91 -14.57 5.36
CA ASP A 56 -7.92 -14.23 6.38
C ASP A 56 -6.64 -15.07 6.18
N TYR A 57 -5.49 -14.38 6.15
CA TYR A 57 -4.17 -14.98 6.00
C TYR A 57 -3.27 -14.81 7.24
N CYS A 58 -3.83 -14.52 8.41
CA CYS A 58 -3.07 -14.34 9.65
C CYS A 58 -2.21 -15.56 9.99
N ASP A 59 -2.71 -16.78 9.77
CA ASP A 59 -1.93 -18.00 10.03
C ASP A 59 -0.77 -18.18 9.04
N VAL A 60 -0.96 -17.75 7.78
CA VAL A 60 0.13 -17.73 6.79
C VAL A 60 1.22 -16.75 7.21
N LEU A 61 0.84 -15.56 7.71
CA LEU A 61 1.81 -14.58 8.21
C LEU A 61 2.64 -15.14 9.37
N ARG A 62 2.02 -15.85 10.31
CA ARG A 62 2.75 -16.49 11.43
C ARG A 62 3.76 -17.54 10.98
N GLY A 63 3.55 -18.14 9.81
CA GLY A 63 4.47 -19.10 9.19
C GLY A 63 5.58 -18.49 8.35
N VAL A 64 5.63 -17.17 8.17
CA VAL A 64 6.67 -16.50 7.38
C VAL A 64 8.03 -16.59 8.07
N THR A 65 9.04 -17.10 7.36
CA THR A 65 10.42 -17.27 7.87
C THR A 65 11.47 -16.48 7.08
N CYS A 66 11.11 -16.01 5.89
CA CYS A 66 12.03 -15.22 5.06
C CYS A 66 12.21 -13.79 5.61
N PRO A 67 13.30 -13.09 5.23
CA PRO A 67 13.47 -11.67 5.54
C PRO A 67 12.26 -10.86 5.09
N THR A 68 11.69 -10.11 6.01
CA THR A 68 10.40 -9.42 5.80
C THR A 68 10.50 -7.95 6.18
N LEU A 69 9.97 -7.08 5.33
CA LEU A 69 9.74 -5.67 5.61
C LEU A 69 8.23 -5.41 5.62
N ILE A 70 7.74 -4.83 6.70
CA ILE A 70 6.39 -4.28 6.82
C ILE A 70 6.53 -2.77 6.74
N LEU A 71 5.85 -2.14 5.80
CA LEU A 71 5.97 -0.71 5.54
C LEU A 71 4.61 -0.06 5.39
N CYS A 72 4.40 1.09 6.02
CA CYS A 72 3.20 1.91 5.85
C CYS A 72 3.50 3.40 6.00
N GLY A 73 2.59 4.22 5.51
CA GLY A 73 2.55 5.64 5.81
C GLY A 73 1.87 5.91 7.15
N ARG A 74 2.34 6.93 7.88
CA ARG A 74 1.74 7.38 9.15
C ARG A 74 0.27 7.79 8.98
N HIS A 75 -0.05 8.38 7.84
CA HIS A 75 -1.34 8.96 7.54
C HIS A 75 -2.22 8.05 6.66
N ASP A 76 -1.91 6.74 6.60
CA ASP A 76 -2.74 5.77 5.89
C ASP A 76 -4.05 5.53 6.64
N VAL A 77 -5.15 6.07 6.11
CA VAL A 77 -6.50 5.91 6.68
C VAL A 77 -7.20 4.64 6.19
N LEU A 78 -6.73 4.02 5.11
CA LEU A 78 -7.30 2.78 4.58
C LEU A 78 -6.71 1.55 5.26
N CYS A 79 -5.40 1.57 5.53
CA CYS A 79 -4.68 0.54 6.25
C CYS A 79 -3.87 1.19 7.39
N PRO A 80 -4.51 1.54 8.51
CA PRO A 80 -3.87 2.30 9.58
C PRO A 80 -2.68 1.55 10.20
N VAL A 81 -1.81 2.32 10.87
CA VAL A 81 -0.56 1.83 11.47
C VAL A 81 -0.79 0.61 12.38
N GLU A 82 -1.88 0.59 13.13
CA GLU A 82 -2.22 -0.50 14.05
C GLU A 82 -2.37 -1.85 13.34
N ARG A 83 -2.80 -1.87 12.07
CA ARG A 83 -2.83 -3.09 11.26
C ARG A 83 -1.44 -3.59 10.92
N HIS A 84 -0.51 -2.68 10.64
CA HIS A 84 0.88 -3.01 10.34
C HIS A 84 1.64 -3.45 11.59
N GLU A 85 1.35 -2.84 12.75
CA GLU A 85 1.86 -3.30 14.04
C GLU A 85 1.35 -4.70 14.40
N ALA A 86 0.07 -4.98 14.14
CA ALA A 86 -0.50 -6.31 14.32
C ALA A 86 0.18 -7.35 13.40
N MET A 87 0.45 -7.02 12.13
CA MET A 87 1.23 -7.88 11.23
C MET A 87 2.66 -8.10 11.75
N ASN A 88 3.30 -7.06 12.26
CA ASN A 88 4.65 -7.18 12.84
C ASN A 88 4.67 -8.08 14.07
N GLY A 89 3.61 -8.06 14.88
CA GLY A 89 3.42 -9.00 16.00
C GLY A 89 3.29 -10.46 15.55
N MET A 90 2.77 -10.71 14.34
CA MET A 90 2.66 -12.07 13.77
C MET A 90 3.97 -12.53 13.12
N VAL A 91 4.85 -11.62 12.71
CA VAL A 91 6.15 -11.88 12.07
C VAL A 91 7.25 -11.17 12.87
N PRO A 92 7.66 -11.69 14.05
CA PRO A 92 8.51 -10.95 15.00
C PRO A 92 9.91 -10.59 14.48
N HIS A 93 10.39 -11.28 13.43
CA HIS A 93 11.67 -10.98 12.79
C HIS A 93 11.53 -9.95 11.64
N ALA A 94 10.32 -9.53 11.32
CA ALA A 94 10.10 -8.49 10.32
C ALA A 94 10.58 -7.13 10.84
N ARG A 95 11.07 -6.31 9.92
CA ARG A 95 11.33 -4.90 10.19
C ARG A 95 10.06 -4.11 9.89
N LEU A 96 9.54 -3.39 10.88
CA LEU A 96 8.46 -2.42 10.69
C LEU A 96 9.06 -1.04 10.37
N LEU A 97 8.61 -0.42 9.29
CA LEU A 97 8.95 0.96 8.91
C LEU A 97 7.68 1.77 8.72
N ILE A 98 7.53 2.81 9.53
CA ILE A 98 6.45 3.78 9.41
C ILE A 98 7.04 5.04 8.80
N ILE A 99 6.53 5.47 7.65
CA ILE A 99 6.99 6.69 6.95
C ILE A 99 6.08 7.84 7.38
N GLU A 100 6.65 8.80 8.09
CA GLU A 100 5.91 9.87 8.75
C GLU A 100 5.18 10.79 7.77
N GLU A 101 5.74 11.02 6.56
CA GLU A 101 5.19 11.94 5.56
C GLU A 101 4.33 11.26 4.48
N ALA A 102 3.95 9.97 4.66
CA ALA A 102 3.20 9.23 3.66
C ALA A 102 1.82 8.80 4.15
N GLY A 103 0.91 8.66 3.18
CA GLY A 103 -0.41 8.05 3.32
C GLY A 103 -0.42 6.60 2.82
N HIS A 104 -1.47 6.26 2.04
CA HIS A 104 -1.70 4.88 1.56
C HIS A 104 -0.75 4.43 0.45
N LEU A 105 -0.17 5.36 -0.29
CA LEU A 105 0.69 5.06 -1.44
C LEU A 105 2.13 5.57 -1.25
N PRO A 106 2.85 5.14 -0.20
CA PRO A 106 4.20 5.61 0.10
C PRO A 106 5.18 5.39 -1.05
N THR A 107 4.92 4.42 -1.95
CA THR A 107 5.76 4.16 -3.13
C THR A 107 5.81 5.32 -4.11
N ILE A 108 4.80 6.17 -4.14
CA ILE A 108 4.74 7.35 -5.01
C ILE A 108 4.79 8.66 -4.24
N GLU A 109 4.45 8.64 -2.94
CA GLU A 109 4.55 9.81 -2.07
C GLU A 109 5.99 10.05 -1.58
N THR A 110 6.72 8.98 -1.26
CA THR A 110 8.06 9.01 -0.68
C THR A 110 8.96 7.93 -1.30
N PRO A 111 9.15 7.92 -2.64
CA PRO A 111 9.81 6.83 -3.36
C PRO A 111 11.23 6.56 -2.89
N GLU A 112 11.97 7.58 -2.47
CA GLU A 112 13.36 7.46 -2.00
C GLU A 112 13.44 6.68 -0.69
N GLN A 113 12.54 6.95 0.26
CA GLN A 113 12.48 6.22 1.53
C GLN A 113 12.10 4.75 1.32
N VAL A 114 11.12 4.49 0.46
CA VAL A 114 10.70 3.12 0.10
C VAL A 114 11.83 2.38 -0.61
N THR A 115 12.48 3.00 -1.59
CA THR A 115 13.61 2.41 -2.32
C THR A 115 14.76 2.06 -1.38
N SER A 116 15.12 2.98 -0.48
CA SER A 116 16.17 2.72 0.51
C SER A 116 15.83 1.54 1.43
N ALA A 117 14.58 1.46 1.89
CA ALA A 117 14.13 0.36 2.73
C ALA A 117 14.17 -1.01 2.01
N LEU A 118 13.79 -1.04 0.74
CA LEU A 118 13.85 -2.24 -0.10
C LEU A 118 15.30 -2.67 -0.37
N GLN A 119 16.20 -1.73 -0.66
CA GLN A 119 17.63 -2.02 -0.84
C GLN A 119 18.24 -2.65 0.41
N GLN A 120 17.91 -2.13 1.59
CA GLN A 120 18.37 -2.70 2.88
C GLN A 120 17.83 -4.12 3.08
N LEU A 121 16.55 -4.37 2.78
CA LEU A 121 15.96 -5.71 2.86
C LEU A 121 16.71 -6.70 1.95
N LEU A 122 16.92 -6.33 0.69
CA LEU A 122 17.60 -7.18 -0.30
C LEU A 122 19.05 -7.48 0.10
N THR A 123 19.78 -6.48 0.61
CA THR A 123 21.15 -6.66 1.12
C THR A 123 21.17 -7.64 2.30
N THR A 124 20.24 -7.49 3.24
CA THR A 124 20.13 -8.39 4.40
C THR A 124 19.78 -9.81 3.98
N ALA A 125 18.90 -9.97 2.99
CA ALA A 125 18.51 -11.28 2.45
C ALA A 125 19.68 -11.99 1.77
N ALA A 126 20.50 -11.26 0.99
CA ALA A 126 21.66 -11.80 0.32
C ALA A 126 22.72 -12.34 1.30
N HIS A 127 22.93 -11.66 2.44
CA HIS A 127 23.90 -12.10 3.46
C HIS A 127 23.42 -13.32 4.28
N LYS A 128 22.11 -13.57 4.37
CA LYS A 128 21.56 -14.74 5.07
C LYS A 128 21.46 -16.00 4.18
N GLY A 129 21.62 -15.86 2.88
CA GLY A 129 21.56 -16.94 1.91
C GLY A 129 22.93 -17.56 1.55
N MET A 130 23.98 -17.06 2.14
CA MET A 130 25.33 -17.64 2.10
C MET A 130 25.66 -18.30 3.45
#